data_df436caf30772dcfb4083445e1170558
#
_entry.id   df436caf30772dcfb4083445e1170558
#
_cell.length_a   1.000
_cell.length_b   1.000
_cell.length_c   1.000
_cell.angle_alpha   90.00
_cell.angle_beta   90.00
_cell.angle_gamma   90.00
#
_symmetry.space_group_name_H-M   'P 1'
#
loop_
_entity.id
_entity.type
_entity.pdbx_description
1 polymer ?
#
loop_
_entity_poly.entity_id
_entity_poly.type
_entity_poly.pdbx_seq_one_letter_code
_entity_poly.pdbx_strand_id
1 'polypeptide(L)'
;MVKRKHSSYGGFQPLELKQGQAYYSEDKYNLLKYNSAKVGIDILIEKEHIQKIFVPFYLCPNVCREIERHDLEVEYYSIDDNLLPIIERAEEEDWIYIVDYFGVMDTKVDKYISEHPEQHYIVDNCHSFYHKPNVGDNYIYSCRKFFGVPDGAYLITNAVIASQPRLVCNAKQAGYLLTCLEEGTNACYQGKKKMDQYIAERYEGMSLLADAIMQSIDYESVKQRRRMNAQ
;
A
#
# COMPACT_ATOMS: atom_id res chain seq x y z
N MET A 1 -10.20 13.04 13.50
CA MET A 1 -9.29 13.82 14.39
C MET A 1 -9.04 13.01 15.67
N VAL A 2 -7.94 12.27 15.74
CA VAL A 2 -7.58 11.49 16.93
C VAL A 2 -7.14 12.48 18.00
N LYS A 3 -7.96 12.71 19.01
CA LYS A 3 -7.60 13.52 20.18
C LYS A 3 -6.39 12.87 20.86
N ARG A 4 -5.23 13.52 20.78
CA ARG A 4 -4.06 13.15 21.61
C ARG A 4 -4.48 13.25 23.07
N LYS A 5 -4.59 12.12 23.76
CA LYS A 5 -5.02 12.02 25.17
C LYS A 5 -3.89 12.28 26.17
N HIS A 6 -2.83 12.97 25.78
CA HIS A 6 -1.74 13.32 26.68
C HIS A 6 -1.55 14.85 26.65
N SER A 7 -2.12 15.53 27.63
CA SER A 7 -1.66 16.86 28.00
C SER A 7 -0.32 16.67 28.71
N SER A 8 0.79 16.94 28.03
CA SER A 8 2.10 17.02 28.67
C SER A 8 2.37 18.47 29.00
N TYR A 9 2.66 18.74 30.27
CA TYR A 9 3.19 20.02 30.71
C TYR A 9 4.71 19.87 30.79
N GLY A 10 5.47 20.56 29.93
CA GLY A 10 6.93 20.50 29.96
C GLY A 10 7.58 21.22 28.78
N GLY A 11 8.89 21.50 28.90
CA GLY A 11 9.66 22.28 27.94
C GLY A 11 10.18 21.53 26.72
N PHE A 12 9.69 20.32 26.44
CA PHE A 12 10.12 19.54 25.26
C PHE A 12 9.15 19.73 24.10
N GLN A 13 9.68 20.16 22.95
CA GLN A 13 8.90 20.31 21.75
C GLN A 13 8.82 18.96 21.00
N PRO A 14 7.67 18.60 20.44
CA PRO A 14 7.55 17.41 19.58
C PRO A 14 8.25 17.64 18.24
N LEU A 15 8.42 16.54 17.47
CA LEU A 15 8.85 16.63 16.08
C LEU A 15 7.88 17.52 15.29
N GLU A 16 8.40 18.62 14.75
CA GLU A 16 7.64 19.54 13.92
C GLU A 16 7.67 19.10 12.46
N LEU A 17 6.51 18.82 11.91
CA LEU A 17 6.33 18.52 10.51
C LEU A 17 5.39 19.55 9.90
N LYS A 18 5.65 19.94 8.65
CA LYS A 18 4.76 20.83 7.91
C LYS A 18 3.36 20.21 7.87
N GLN A 19 2.35 20.98 8.22
CA GLN A 19 0.98 20.56 8.06
C GLN A 19 0.57 20.68 6.59
N GLY A 20 0.05 19.61 6.03
CA GLY A 20 -0.43 19.51 4.66
C GLY A 20 -1.56 18.50 4.56
N GLN A 21 -1.79 18.03 3.35
CA GLN A 21 -2.81 17.03 3.06
C GLN A 21 -2.18 15.77 2.49
N ALA A 22 -2.65 14.61 2.96
CA ALA A 22 -2.27 13.34 2.34
C ALA A 22 -2.73 13.31 0.86
N TYR A 23 -2.00 12.58 0.02
CA TYR A 23 -2.33 12.44 -1.40
C TYR A 23 -3.70 11.77 -1.60
N TYR A 24 -3.99 10.77 -0.78
CA TYR A 24 -5.30 10.15 -0.66
C TYR A 24 -5.95 10.60 0.65
N SER A 25 -7.23 11.01 0.57
CA SER A 25 -7.97 11.49 1.75
C SER A 25 -9.25 10.67 1.97
N GLU A 26 -9.61 10.50 3.24
CA GLU A 26 -10.82 9.81 3.66
C GLU A 26 -12.12 10.54 3.23
N ASP A 27 -12.02 11.83 2.89
CA ASP A 27 -13.16 12.60 2.36
C ASP A 27 -13.54 12.21 0.92
N LYS A 28 -12.58 11.62 0.17
CA LYS A 28 -12.77 11.26 -1.24
C LYS A 28 -12.90 9.77 -1.47
N TYR A 29 -12.33 8.98 -0.58
CA TYR A 29 -12.20 7.54 -0.74
C TYR A 29 -12.57 6.83 0.55
N ASN A 30 -13.17 5.64 0.44
CA ASN A 30 -13.20 4.72 1.57
C ASN A 30 -11.77 4.17 1.76
N LEU A 31 -10.96 4.95 2.49
CA LEU A 31 -9.52 4.78 2.65
C LEU A 31 -9.20 4.18 4.02
N LEU A 32 -8.52 3.06 4.00
CA LEU A 32 -7.99 2.39 5.19
C LEU A 32 -6.47 2.46 5.20
N LYS A 33 -5.90 2.64 6.39
CA LYS A 33 -4.46 2.85 6.58
C LYS A 33 -3.86 1.73 7.41
N TYR A 34 -3.00 0.93 6.81
CA TYR A 34 -2.35 -0.22 7.43
C TYR A 34 -0.82 -0.05 7.48
N ASN A 35 -0.16 -0.86 8.31
CA ASN A 35 1.30 -0.87 8.40
C ASN A 35 1.97 -1.45 7.15
N SER A 36 1.27 -2.29 6.38
CA SER A 36 1.77 -2.88 5.13
C SER A 36 0.65 -3.28 4.19
N ALA A 37 0.97 -3.41 2.91
CA ALA A 37 0.03 -3.82 1.85
C ALA A 37 -0.58 -5.20 2.09
N LYS A 38 0.18 -6.15 2.68
CA LYS A 38 -0.31 -7.50 2.98
C LYS A 38 -1.55 -7.50 3.89
N VAL A 39 -1.65 -6.54 4.83
CA VAL A 39 -2.82 -6.42 5.70
C VAL A 39 -4.07 -6.03 4.90
N GLY A 40 -3.90 -5.19 3.89
CA GLY A 40 -5.00 -4.85 2.97
C GLY A 40 -5.47 -6.05 2.16
N ILE A 41 -4.53 -6.91 1.71
CA ILE A 41 -4.84 -8.15 0.99
C ILE A 41 -5.61 -9.12 1.90
N ASP A 42 -5.08 -9.37 3.10
CA ASP A 42 -5.68 -10.23 4.12
C ASP A 42 -7.15 -9.84 4.40
N ILE A 43 -7.37 -8.55 4.65
CA ILE A 43 -8.70 -8.02 4.95
C ILE A 43 -9.64 -8.15 3.74
N LEU A 44 -9.17 -7.91 2.52
CA LEU A 44 -10.02 -8.07 1.33
C LEU A 44 -10.44 -9.52 1.15
N ILE A 45 -9.50 -10.47 1.25
CA ILE A 45 -9.81 -11.90 1.13
C ILE A 45 -10.89 -12.31 2.14
N GLU A 46 -10.75 -11.87 3.39
CA GLU A 46 -11.73 -12.19 4.42
C GLU A 46 -13.09 -11.48 4.22
N LYS A 47 -13.10 -10.20 3.85
CA LYS A 47 -14.32 -9.40 3.78
C LYS A 47 -15.14 -9.65 2.53
N GLU A 48 -14.48 -9.87 1.41
CA GLU A 48 -15.12 -10.21 0.15
C GLU A 48 -15.37 -11.73 0.02
N HIS A 49 -14.98 -12.53 1.04
CA HIS A 49 -15.14 -13.97 1.05
C HIS A 49 -14.58 -14.63 -0.20
N ILE A 50 -13.39 -14.19 -0.64
CA ILE A 50 -12.75 -14.65 -1.86
C ILE A 50 -12.49 -16.16 -1.78
N GLN A 51 -13.09 -16.92 -2.69
CA GLN A 51 -12.96 -18.38 -2.74
C GLN A 51 -11.93 -18.81 -3.78
N LYS A 52 -11.76 -18.00 -4.85
CA LYS A 52 -10.83 -18.24 -5.92
C LYS A 52 -10.19 -16.94 -6.39
N ILE A 53 -8.88 -16.96 -6.66
CA ILE A 53 -8.15 -15.81 -7.13
C ILE A 53 -7.09 -16.19 -8.17
N PHE A 54 -7.05 -15.42 -9.24
CA PHE A 54 -5.98 -15.48 -10.23
C PHE A 54 -4.85 -14.54 -9.83
N VAL A 55 -3.61 -15.04 -9.81
CA VAL A 55 -2.42 -14.24 -9.47
C VAL A 55 -1.34 -14.38 -10.53
N PRO A 56 -0.54 -13.36 -10.84
CA PRO A 56 0.51 -13.50 -11.83
C PRO A 56 1.67 -14.36 -11.30
N PHE A 57 2.30 -15.16 -12.15
CA PHE A 57 3.57 -15.84 -11.82
C PHE A 57 4.66 -14.84 -11.40
N TYR A 58 4.66 -13.65 -12.00
CA TYR A 58 5.59 -12.59 -11.67
C TYR A 58 5.04 -11.73 -10.52
N LEU A 59 5.06 -12.26 -9.31
CA LEU A 59 4.52 -11.62 -8.11
C LEU A 59 5.54 -11.64 -6.97
N CYS A 60 5.43 -10.64 -6.09
CA CYS A 60 6.26 -10.56 -4.88
C CYS A 60 6.01 -11.77 -3.96
N PRO A 61 7.05 -12.51 -3.54
CA PRO A 61 6.87 -13.71 -2.69
C PRO A 61 6.15 -13.44 -1.36
N ASN A 62 6.17 -12.20 -0.86
CA ASN A 62 5.43 -11.85 0.34
C ASN A 62 3.91 -11.77 0.08
N VAL A 63 3.51 -11.37 -1.11
CA VAL A 63 2.10 -11.35 -1.55
C VAL A 63 1.62 -12.77 -1.77
N CYS A 64 2.40 -13.61 -2.48
CA CYS A 64 2.05 -15.02 -2.67
C CYS A 64 1.81 -15.70 -1.33
N ARG A 65 2.75 -15.61 -0.40
CA ARG A 65 2.62 -16.19 0.95
C ARG A 65 1.43 -15.66 1.75
N GLU A 66 1.04 -14.41 1.53
CA GLU A 66 -0.13 -13.85 2.19
C GLU A 66 -1.43 -14.46 1.65
N ILE A 67 -1.55 -14.57 0.33
CA ILE A 67 -2.71 -15.17 -0.32
C ILE A 67 -2.81 -16.67 0.03
N GLU A 68 -1.69 -17.40 -0.05
CA GLU A 68 -1.61 -18.85 0.24
C GLU A 68 -1.92 -19.23 1.70
N ARG A 69 -1.95 -18.26 2.62
CA ARG A 69 -2.36 -18.49 4.02
C ARG A 69 -3.86 -18.71 4.17
N HIS A 70 -4.64 -18.26 3.22
CA HIS A 70 -6.08 -18.40 3.23
C HIS A 70 -6.51 -19.70 2.56
N ASP A 71 -7.63 -20.26 3.01
CA ASP A 71 -8.25 -21.44 2.41
C ASP A 71 -9.07 -21.04 1.19
N LEU A 72 -8.36 -20.78 0.08
CA LEU A 72 -8.94 -20.39 -1.20
C LEU A 72 -8.18 -21.04 -2.37
N GLU A 73 -8.83 -21.14 -3.50
CA GLU A 73 -8.22 -21.64 -4.74
C GLU A 73 -7.36 -20.55 -5.38
N VAL A 74 -6.09 -20.87 -5.64
CA VAL A 74 -5.15 -19.95 -6.29
C VAL A 74 -4.78 -20.51 -7.66
N GLU A 75 -5.12 -19.76 -8.71
CA GLU A 75 -4.68 -20.02 -10.07
C GLU A 75 -3.62 -19.02 -10.52
N TYR A 76 -2.55 -19.51 -11.14
CA TYR A 76 -1.47 -18.65 -11.62
C TYR A 76 -1.61 -18.35 -13.09
N TYR A 77 -1.50 -17.09 -13.47
CA TYR A 77 -1.52 -16.64 -14.86
C TYR A 77 -0.16 -16.09 -15.33
N SER A 78 0.09 -16.18 -16.63
CA SER A 78 1.20 -15.52 -17.30
C SER A 78 0.82 -14.09 -17.69
N ILE A 79 1.82 -13.23 -17.84
CA ILE A 79 1.64 -11.88 -18.38
C ILE A 79 2.14 -11.81 -19.81
N ASP A 80 1.51 -10.98 -20.64
CA ASP A 80 1.92 -10.71 -22.01
C ASP A 80 3.11 -9.72 -22.09
N ASP A 81 3.55 -9.38 -23.29
CA ASP A 81 4.61 -8.39 -23.54
C ASP A 81 4.22 -6.97 -23.04
N ASN A 82 2.96 -6.73 -22.80
CA ASN A 82 2.44 -5.50 -22.19
C ASN A 82 2.28 -5.60 -20.67
N LEU A 83 2.74 -6.69 -20.05
CA LEU A 83 2.61 -6.98 -18.63
C LEU A 83 1.14 -7.09 -18.16
N LEU A 84 0.21 -7.41 -19.06
CA LEU A 84 -1.21 -7.63 -18.76
C LEU A 84 -1.51 -9.12 -18.59
N PRO A 85 -2.58 -9.48 -17.86
CA PRO A 85 -2.96 -10.86 -17.63
C PRO A 85 -3.26 -11.64 -18.92
N ILE A 86 -2.75 -12.87 -19.01
CA ILE A 86 -3.18 -13.89 -19.99
C ILE A 86 -3.98 -14.92 -19.20
N ILE A 87 -5.31 -14.78 -19.19
CA ILE A 87 -6.23 -15.67 -18.50
C ILE A 87 -7.20 -16.22 -19.57
N GLU A 88 -7.19 -17.53 -19.78
CA GLU A 88 -8.04 -18.16 -20.81
C GLU A 88 -9.51 -18.24 -20.37
N ARG A 89 -9.75 -18.49 -19.09
CA ARG A 89 -11.10 -18.60 -18.51
C ARG A 89 -11.09 -18.07 -17.09
N ALA A 90 -11.93 -17.09 -16.83
CA ALA A 90 -12.30 -16.65 -15.49
C ALA A 90 -13.82 -16.54 -15.44
N GLU A 91 -14.42 -17.02 -14.36
CA GLU A 91 -15.85 -16.91 -14.12
C GLU A 91 -16.18 -15.52 -13.52
N GLU A 92 -17.45 -15.10 -13.56
CA GLU A 92 -17.85 -13.78 -13.02
C GLU A 92 -17.53 -13.59 -11.53
N GLU A 93 -17.54 -14.68 -10.75
CA GLU A 93 -17.26 -14.65 -9.31
C GLU A 93 -15.76 -14.72 -8.98
N ASP A 94 -14.90 -14.95 -9.97
CA ASP A 94 -13.47 -15.09 -9.77
C ASP A 94 -12.80 -13.72 -9.56
N TRP A 95 -11.76 -13.72 -8.72
CA TRP A 95 -10.98 -12.53 -8.45
C TRP A 95 -9.67 -12.54 -9.23
N ILE A 96 -9.26 -11.37 -9.70
CA ILE A 96 -7.98 -11.17 -10.40
C ILE A 96 -7.13 -10.20 -9.60
N TYR A 97 -5.97 -10.68 -9.12
CA TYR A 97 -4.94 -9.83 -8.55
C TYR A 97 -4.08 -9.27 -9.68
N ILE A 98 -4.32 -8.03 -10.07
CA ILE A 98 -3.61 -7.35 -11.17
C ILE A 98 -2.58 -6.37 -10.63
N VAL A 99 -1.37 -6.36 -11.21
CA VAL A 99 -0.25 -5.53 -10.73
C VAL A 99 0.05 -4.41 -11.71
N ASP A 100 0.08 -3.17 -11.22
CA ASP A 100 0.65 -2.03 -11.96
C ASP A 100 2.18 -2.07 -11.85
N TYR A 101 2.79 -2.84 -12.76
CA TYR A 101 4.23 -3.08 -12.74
C TYR A 101 5.01 -1.81 -12.99
N PHE A 102 5.99 -1.56 -12.10
CA PHE A 102 6.97 -0.45 -12.18
C PHE A 102 6.36 0.95 -12.17
N GLY A 103 5.03 1.08 -11.99
CA GLY A 103 4.32 2.36 -12.03
C GLY A 103 4.25 2.99 -13.41
N VAL A 104 4.20 2.17 -14.46
CA VAL A 104 4.12 2.59 -15.87
C VAL A 104 2.95 1.93 -16.60
N MET A 105 2.08 1.23 -15.86
CA MET A 105 1.00 0.43 -16.43
C MET A 105 -0.40 1.00 -16.18
N ASP A 106 -0.52 2.10 -15.44
CA ASP A 106 -1.79 2.67 -14.98
C ASP A 106 -2.87 2.70 -16.08
N THR A 107 -2.62 3.33 -17.23
CA THR A 107 -3.61 3.39 -18.33
C THR A 107 -3.92 2.02 -18.97
N LYS A 108 -2.96 1.10 -18.99
CA LYS A 108 -3.16 -0.24 -19.54
C LYS A 108 -3.97 -1.12 -18.57
N VAL A 109 -3.69 -1.02 -17.26
CA VAL A 109 -4.45 -1.72 -16.21
C VAL A 109 -5.89 -1.22 -16.20
N ASP A 110 -6.11 0.10 -16.20
CA ASP A 110 -7.44 0.70 -16.27
C ASP A 110 -8.22 0.23 -17.50
N LYS A 111 -7.55 0.19 -18.66
CA LYS A 111 -8.15 -0.31 -19.89
C LYS A 111 -8.52 -1.78 -19.78
N TYR A 112 -7.61 -2.63 -19.29
CA TYR A 112 -7.88 -4.06 -19.11
C TYR A 112 -9.10 -4.29 -18.23
N ILE A 113 -9.19 -3.62 -17.06
CA ILE A 113 -10.32 -3.73 -16.15
C ILE A 113 -11.62 -3.25 -16.84
N SER A 114 -11.57 -2.15 -17.59
CA SER A 114 -12.77 -1.64 -18.30
C SER A 114 -13.25 -2.53 -19.45
N GLU A 115 -12.35 -3.33 -20.03
CA GLU A 115 -12.67 -4.31 -21.08
C GLU A 115 -13.20 -5.65 -20.51
N HIS A 116 -13.04 -5.88 -19.19
CA HIS A 116 -13.52 -7.10 -18.50
C HIS A 116 -14.29 -6.72 -17.23
N PRO A 117 -15.41 -5.99 -17.36
CA PRO A 117 -16.13 -5.42 -16.22
C PRO A 117 -16.89 -6.47 -15.39
N GLU A 118 -17.01 -7.69 -15.86
CA GLU A 118 -17.63 -8.83 -15.18
C GLU A 118 -16.75 -9.45 -14.10
N GLN A 119 -15.47 -9.09 -14.05
CA GLN A 119 -14.49 -9.66 -13.13
C GLN A 119 -14.34 -8.79 -11.87
N HIS A 120 -13.89 -9.40 -10.78
CA HIS A 120 -13.50 -8.69 -9.56
C HIS A 120 -11.99 -8.48 -9.50
N TYR A 121 -11.56 -7.32 -9.00
CA TYR A 121 -10.13 -6.98 -9.03
C TYR A 121 -9.59 -6.57 -7.66
N ILE A 122 -8.35 -7.01 -7.39
CA ILE A 122 -7.43 -6.39 -6.45
C ILE A 122 -6.32 -5.75 -7.27
N VAL A 123 -6.26 -4.42 -7.31
CA VAL A 123 -5.26 -3.68 -8.09
C VAL A 123 -4.07 -3.34 -7.19
N ASP A 124 -2.93 -3.97 -7.44
CA ASP A 124 -1.68 -3.72 -6.72
C ASP A 124 -0.94 -2.53 -7.30
N ASN A 125 -1.19 -1.36 -6.74
CA ASN A 125 -0.50 -0.10 -7.02
C ASN A 125 0.70 0.15 -6.09
N CYS A 126 1.31 -0.89 -5.52
CA CYS A 126 2.49 -0.73 -4.67
C CYS A 126 3.69 -0.15 -5.40
N HIS A 127 3.76 -0.26 -6.73
CA HIS A 127 4.76 0.40 -7.58
C HIS A 127 4.23 1.68 -8.26
N SER A 128 2.95 2.04 -8.06
CA SER A 128 2.27 3.14 -8.73
C SER A 128 1.50 4.02 -7.75
N PHE A 129 2.20 4.60 -6.77
CA PHE A 129 1.55 5.38 -5.71
C PHE A 129 0.70 6.55 -6.24
N TYR A 130 1.03 7.11 -7.38
CA TYR A 130 0.35 8.28 -7.92
C TYR A 130 -0.82 7.94 -8.86
N HIS A 131 -0.98 6.69 -9.22
CA HIS A 131 -2.13 6.21 -9.99
C HIS A 131 -3.37 6.22 -9.10
N LYS A 132 -4.34 7.07 -9.44
CA LYS A 132 -5.59 7.21 -8.68
C LYS A 132 -6.57 6.12 -9.06
N PRO A 133 -7.42 5.67 -8.12
CA PRO A 133 -8.52 4.78 -8.44
C PRO A 133 -9.40 5.38 -9.54
N ASN A 134 -9.55 4.67 -10.64
CA ASN A 134 -10.38 5.07 -11.77
C ASN A 134 -11.38 3.98 -12.15
N VAL A 135 -10.91 2.74 -12.25
CA VAL A 135 -11.73 1.55 -12.50
C VAL A 135 -11.32 0.46 -11.50
N GLY A 136 -12.20 -0.53 -11.31
CA GLY A 136 -12.00 -1.57 -10.30
C GLY A 136 -12.38 -1.08 -8.90
N ASP A 137 -12.55 -2.01 -7.98
CA ASP A 137 -13.13 -1.73 -6.67
C ASP A 137 -12.10 -1.62 -5.55
N ASN A 138 -10.93 -2.27 -5.69
CA ASN A 138 -9.99 -2.43 -4.60
C ASN A 138 -8.57 -2.12 -5.03
N TYR A 139 -7.99 -1.08 -4.45
CA TYR A 139 -6.63 -0.62 -4.76
C TYR A 139 -5.74 -0.67 -3.54
N ILE A 140 -4.56 -1.25 -3.68
CA ILE A 140 -3.56 -1.36 -2.63
C ILE A 140 -2.32 -0.55 -2.98
N TYR A 141 -1.85 0.28 -2.04
CA TYR A 141 -0.69 1.15 -2.22
C TYR A 141 0.33 0.92 -1.11
N SER A 142 1.61 1.02 -1.45
CA SER A 142 2.70 1.00 -0.47
C SER A 142 3.35 2.38 -0.34
N CYS A 143 3.20 3.02 0.82
CA CYS A 143 3.85 4.30 1.10
C CYS A 143 5.38 4.15 1.15
N ARG A 144 5.88 3.04 1.67
CA ARG A 144 7.30 2.75 1.92
C ARG A 144 8.15 2.62 0.66
N LYS A 145 7.54 2.32 -0.48
CA LYS A 145 8.24 2.25 -1.77
C LYS A 145 8.49 3.62 -2.40
N PHE A 146 7.78 4.64 -1.91
CA PHE A 146 7.84 5.99 -2.47
C PHE A 146 8.40 7.03 -1.52
N PHE A 147 8.23 6.84 -0.20
CA PHE A 147 8.52 7.86 0.81
C PHE A 147 9.33 7.28 1.96
N GLY A 148 10.08 8.15 2.63
CA GLY A 148 10.86 7.83 3.81
C GLY A 148 9.98 7.69 5.06
N VAL A 149 9.17 6.65 5.09
CA VAL A 149 8.28 6.30 6.21
C VAL A 149 8.63 4.93 6.78
N PRO A 150 8.42 4.70 8.09
CA PRO A 150 8.78 3.42 8.70
C PRO A 150 7.86 2.28 8.27
N ASP A 151 6.58 2.58 8.11
CA ASP A 151 5.50 1.68 7.68
C ASP A 151 4.53 2.44 6.80
N GLY A 152 3.46 1.80 6.40
CA GLY A 152 2.37 2.46 5.70
C GLY A 152 2.00 1.82 4.38
N ALA A 153 0.72 1.54 4.28
CA ALA A 153 0.01 1.14 3.09
C ALA A 153 -1.41 1.71 3.13
N TYR A 154 -1.96 1.93 1.97
CA TYR A 154 -3.36 2.31 1.80
C TYR A 154 -4.13 1.19 1.12
N LEU A 155 -5.33 0.93 1.62
CA LEU A 155 -6.36 0.18 0.93
C LEU A 155 -7.49 1.17 0.62
N ILE A 156 -7.83 1.32 -0.65
CA ILE A 156 -9.02 2.01 -1.12
C ILE A 156 -9.96 0.94 -1.66
N THR A 157 -11.15 0.85 -1.10
CA THR A 157 -12.09 -0.25 -1.39
C THR A 157 -13.53 0.21 -1.27
N ASN A 158 -14.43 -0.46 -1.98
CA ASN A 158 -15.87 -0.33 -1.80
C ASN A 158 -16.42 -1.31 -0.75
N ALA A 159 -15.61 -2.24 -0.27
CA ALA A 159 -15.99 -3.17 0.79
C ALA A 159 -16.42 -2.44 2.07
N VAL A 160 -17.46 -2.95 2.71
CA VAL A 160 -17.94 -2.40 3.98
C VAL A 160 -17.08 -2.94 5.13
N ILE A 161 -16.18 -2.10 5.62
CA ILE A 161 -15.30 -2.45 6.73
C ILE A 161 -15.78 -1.72 7.98
N ALA A 162 -16.27 -2.48 8.95
CA ALA A 162 -16.98 -1.98 10.13
C ALA A 162 -16.13 -1.12 11.08
N SER A 163 -14.80 -1.20 10.99
CA SER A 163 -13.91 -0.42 11.85
C SER A 163 -12.62 -0.04 11.12
N GLN A 164 -12.22 1.20 11.27
CA GLN A 164 -10.89 1.65 10.82
C GLN A 164 -9.80 1.00 11.69
N PRO A 165 -8.67 0.59 11.10
CA PRO A 165 -7.55 0.06 11.86
C PRO A 165 -7.02 1.10 12.85
N ARG A 166 -6.58 0.63 14.00
CA ARG A 166 -5.95 1.51 14.99
C ARG A 166 -4.53 1.86 14.53
N LEU A 167 -4.20 3.14 14.51
CA LEU A 167 -2.83 3.59 14.29
C LEU A 167 -1.97 3.23 15.50
N VAL A 168 -0.85 2.58 15.24
CA VAL A 168 0.11 2.16 16.26
C VAL A 168 1.33 3.07 16.28
N CYS A 169 2.12 3.03 17.35
CA CYS A 169 3.33 3.82 17.50
C CYS A 169 4.57 2.93 17.38
N ASN A 170 5.31 3.08 16.29
CA ASN A 170 6.53 2.32 15.98
C ASN A 170 7.81 3.18 16.17
N ALA A 171 7.78 4.16 17.08
CA ALA A 171 8.88 5.12 17.23
C ALA A 171 10.25 4.45 17.47
N LYS A 172 10.28 3.37 18.26
CA LYS A 172 11.53 2.64 18.54
C LYS A 172 12.12 1.98 17.28
N GLN A 173 11.27 1.46 16.41
CA GLN A 173 11.66 0.79 15.19
C GLN A 173 11.99 1.77 14.06
N ALA A 174 11.46 2.99 14.13
CA ALA A 174 11.61 4.02 13.11
C ALA A 174 12.95 4.79 13.20
N GLY A 175 13.77 4.58 14.23
CA GLY A 175 15.04 5.30 14.46
C GLY A 175 16.02 5.22 13.27
N TYR A 176 15.95 4.16 12.46
CA TYR A 176 16.79 4.04 11.26
C TYR A 176 16.57 5.18 10.24
N LEU A 177 15.42 5.84 10.25
CA LEU A 177 15.16 6.98 9.37
C LEU A 177 16.04 8.18 9.72
N LEU A 178 16.34 8.38 11.01
CA LEU A 178 17.28 9.41 11.45
C LEU A 178 18.71 9.07 11.02
N THR A 179 19.13 7.81 11.23
CA THR A 179 20.42 7.33 10.71
C THR A 179 20.52 7.51 9.19
N CYS A 180 19.42 7.24 8.46
CA CYS A 180 19.37 7.43 7.02
C CYS A 180 19.55 8.89 6.61
N LEU A 181 18.99 9.81 7.39
CA LEU A 181 19.10 11.26 7.16
C LEU A 181 20.52 11.78 7.44
N GLU A 182 21.14 11.34 8.53
CA GLU A 182 22.43 11.84 9.02
C GLU A 182 23.62 11.17 8.31
N GLU A 183 23.54 9.86 8.05
CA GLU A 183 24.67 9.04 7.62
C GLU A 183 24.46 8.39 6.23
N GLY A 184 23.26 8.54 5.66
CA GLY A 184 22.90 8.01 4.35
C GLY A 184 22.35 6.59 4.38
N THR A 185 21.91 6.13 3.19
CA THR A 185 21.09 4.91 3.05
C THR A 185 21.85 3.61 3.39
N ASN A 186 23.15 3.58 3.23
CA ASN A 186 23.95 2.39 3.55
C ASN A 186 24.03 2.15 5.06
N ALA A 187 24.18 3.21 5.85
CA ALA A 187 24.26 3.12 7.32
C ALA A 187 22.95 2.63 7.95
N CYS A 188 21.81 3.00 7.38
CA CYS A 188 20.50 2.65 7.93
C CYS A 188 19.98 1.27 7.48
N TYR A 189 20.67 0.53 6.60
CA TYR A 189 20.18 -0.72 6.00
C TYR A 189 19.75 -1.77 7.02
N GLN A 190 20.57 -2.01 8.06
CA GLN A 190 20.26 -2.99 9.10
C GLN A 190 19.03 -2.60 9.93
N GLY A 191 18.88 -1.31 10.22
CA GLY A 191 17.70 -0.77 10.90
C GLY A 191 16.44 -0.95 10.07
N LYS A 192 16.52 -0.66 8.77
CA LYS A 192 15.43 -0.89 7.82
C LYS A 192 15.06 -2.37 7.76
N LYS A 193 16.02 -3.30 7.67
CA LYS A 193 15.77 -4.74 7.65
C LYS A 193 15.02 -5.22 8.90
N LYS A 194 15.41 -4.70 10.09
CA LYS A 194 14.70 -4.99 11.35
C LYS A 194 13.25 -4.48 11.32
N MET A 195 13.03 -3.28 10.76
CA MET A 195 11.68 -2.75 10.59
C MET A 195 10.85 -3.59 9.62
N ASP A 196 11.44 -4.06 8.52
CA ASP A 196 10.78 -4.94 7.56
C ASP A 196 10.33 -6.25 8.23
N GLN A 197 11.20 -6.85 9.06
CA GLN A 197 10.85 -8.04 9.85
C GLN A 197 9.74 -7.76 10.87
N TYR A 198 9.83 -6.65 11.59
CA TYR A 198 8.82 -6.23 12.57
C TYR A 198 7.43 -6.10 11.93
N ILE A 199 7.36 -5.48 10.74
CA ILE A 199 6.09 -5.31 10.00
C ILE A 199 5.60 -6.66 9.45
N ALA A 200 6.51 -7.52 8.98
CA ALA A 200 6.13 -8.80 8.38
C ALA A 200 5.37 -9.74 9.32
N GLU A 201 5.55 -9.57 10.62
CA GLU A 201 4.89 -10.39 11.65
C GLU A 201 3.60 -9.78 12.19
N ARG A 202 3.17 -8.60 11.68
CA ARG A 202 2.11 -7.80 12.30
C ARG A 202 1.03 -7.37 11.31
N TYR A 203 -0.21 -7.44 11.81
CA TYR A 203 -1.41 -6.97 11.11
C TYR A 203 -1.99 -5.79 11.90
N GLU A 204 -1.50 -4.60 11.61
CA GLU A 204 -1.78 -3.39 12.40
C GLU A 204 -2.11 -2.21 11.49
N GLY A 205 -2.70 -1.17 12.06
CA GLY A 205 -2.86 0.11 11.41
C GLY A 205 -1.52 0.81 11.16
N MET A 206 -1.51 1.78 10.26
CA MET A 206 -0.37 2.66 9.99
C MET A 206 0.04 3.43 11.26
N SER A 207 1.33 3.58 11.49
CA SER A 207 1.82 4.35 12.63
C SER A 207 1.50 5.85 12.52
N LEU A 208 1.32 6.49 13.68
CA LEU A 208 1.12 7.94 13.75
C LEU A 208 2.27 8.71 13.10
N LEU A 209 3.50 8.20 13.23
CA LEU A 209 4.67 8.81 12.60
C LEU A 209 4.58 8.74 11.07
N ALA A 210 4.26 7.57 10.52
CA ALA A 210 4.10 7.41 9.08
C ALA A 210 2.97 8.31 8.55
N ASP A 211 1.81 8.33 9.21
CA ASP A 211 0.68 9.17 8.81
C ASP A 211 1.03 10.67 8.86
N ALA A 212 1.74 11.12 9.91
CA ALA A 212 2.18 12.51 10.02
C ALA A 212 3.19 12.90 8.92
N ILE A 213 4.16 12.01 8.61
CA ILE A 213 5.10 12.23 7.50
C ILE A 213 4.34 12.29 6.18
N MET A 214 3.43 11.35 5.91
CA MET A 214 2.64 11.34 4.67
C MET A 214 1.82 12.62 4.49
N GLN A 215 1.30 13.20 5.58
CA GLN A 215 0.58 14.48 5.53
C GLN A 215 1.52 15.69 5.30
N SER A 216 2.81 15.58 5.57
CA SER A 216 3.79 16.67 5.43
C SER A 216 4.45 16.74 4.04
N ILE A 217 4.22 15.75 3.16
CA ILE A 217 4.90 15.64 1.87
C ILE A 217 4.35 16.66 0.86
N ASP A 218 5.24 17.35 0.17
CA ASP A 218 4.94 18.10 -1.05
C ASP A 218 4.92 17.12 -2.25
N TYR A 219 3.76 16.53 -2.49
CA TYR A 219 3.58 15.49 -3.50
C TYR A 219 3.88 15.95 -4.92
N GLU A 220 3.57 17.20 -5.26
CA GLU A 220 3.82 17.73 -6.61
C GLU A 220 5.32 17.92 -6.85
N SER A 221 6.04 18.44 -5.88
CA SER A 221 7.50 18.55 -5.94
C SER A 221 8.18 17.18 -6.06
N VAL A 222 7.72 16.18 -5.30
CA VAL A 222 8.26 14.81 -5.37
C VAL A 222 7.96 14.17 -6.74
N LYS A 223 6.74 14.32 -7.27
CA LYS A 223 6.37 13.84 -8.62
C LYS A 223 7.27 14.45 -9.69
N GLN A 224 7.44 15.77 -9.66
CA GLN A 224 8.27 16.47 -10.62
C GLN A 224 9.72 15.96 -10.58
N ARG A 225 10.30 15.83 -9.38
CA ARG A 225 11.68 15.32 -9.23
C ARG A 225 11.83 13.89 -9.75
N ARG A 226 10.85 13.01 -9.48
CA ARG A 226 10.88 11.63 -10.00
C ARG A 226 10.84 11.60 -11.52
N ARG A 227 9.99 12.44 -12.16
CA ARG A 227 9.94 12.56 -13.62
C ARG A 227 11.27 13.05 -14.21
N MET A 228 11.90 14.04 -13.56
CA MET A 228 13.21 14.54 -14.00
C MET A 228 14.32 13.49 -13.88
N ASN A 229 14.27 12.63 -12.84
CA ASN A 229 15.26 11.58 -12.64
C ASN A 229 15.07 10.38 -13.61
N ALA A 230 13.92 10.26 -14.26
CA ALA A 230 13.62 9.19 -15.20
C ALA A 230 13.99 9.55 -16.65
N GLN A 231 14.38 10.78 -16.91
CA GLN A 231 14.91 11.28 -18.20
C GLN A 231 16.42 11.13 -18.27
#